data_9fa5dcc1147ed509f452298d47a9ac7f
#
_entry.id   9fa5dcc1147ed509f452298d47a9ac7f
#
_cell.length_a   1.000
_cell.length_b   1.000
_cell.length_c   1.000
_cell.angle_alpha   90.00
_cell.angle_beta   90.00
_cell.angle_gamma   90.00
#
_symmetry.space_group_name_H-M   'P 1'
#
loop_
_entity.id
_entity.type
_entity.pdbx_description
1 polymer ?
#
loop_
_entity_poly.entity_id
_entity_poly.type
_entity_poly.pdbx_seq_one_letter_code
_entity_poly.pdbx_strand_id
1 'polypeptide(L)'
;MKKRSKCYKSPTLEKGFISGRLRCKKCGWVYKRRQKKNGTPYWTCSRKGRDSEVCHAPELLDSEIRTAFVKMFNILKQNEHILIAETIAQLQALKTKINSGNNAIAEIDEELMALSKKNATYSELLLQGVIDYTLFVQQTDALNQKIYDLRTRRIKLINEDEDEKCIEQLRELQRTVNAAECLTEMDEALFEKIADTV
;
A
#
# COMPACT_ATOMS: atom_id res chain seq x y z
N MET A 1 -0.89 52.59 11.12
CA MET A 1 -0.33 51.56 12.02
C MET A 1 -1.22 50.31 11.93
N LYS A 2 -0.80 49.23 11.26
CA LYS A 2 -1.54 47.96 11.20
C LYS A 2 -1.28 47.18 12.49
N LYS A 3 -2.32 46.98 13.33
CA LYS A 3 -2.26 46.10 14.50
C LYS A 3 -1.95 44.68 14.08
N ARG A 4 -0.77 44.15 14.43
CA ARG A 4 -0.42 42.74 14.33
C ARG A 4 -1.42 41.95 15.20
N SER A 5 -2.27 41.14 14.58
CA SER A 5 -3.12 40.19 15.30
C SER A 5 -2.19 39.24 16.08
N LYS A 6 -2.36 39.19 17.40
CA LYS A 6 -1.71 38.21 18.27
C LYS A 6 -2.12 36.84 17.79
N CYS A 7 -1.18 36.07 17.27
CA CYS A 7 -1.38 34.67 16.91
C CYS A 7 -1.71 33.90 18.20
N TYR A 8 -2.99 33.60 18.40
CA TYR A 8 -3.45 32.77 19.51
C TYR A 8 -2.89 31.36 19.27
N LYS A 9 -1.85 30.97 19.99
CA LYS A 9 -1.40 29.57 20.05
C LYS A 9 -2.49 28.78 20.74
N SER A 10 -3.32 28.09 19.98
CA SER A 10 -4.21 27.08 20.53
C SER A 10 -3.39 26.10 21.37
N PRO A 11 -3.86 25.73 22.59
CA PRO A 11 -3.17 24.72 23.37
C PRO A 11 -2.97 23.48 22.50
N THR A 12 -1.75 22.94 22.53
CA THR A 12 -1.40 21.73 21.79
C THR A 12 -2.19 20.59 22.42
N LEU A 13 -3.31 20.24 21.81
CA LEU A 13 -4.05 19.05 22.21
C LEU A 13 -3.14 17.84 22.05
N GLU A 14 -3.15 16.96 23.03
CA GLU A 14 -2.47 15.66 22.92
C GLU A 14 -2.85 14.97 21.63
N LYS A 15 -1.86 14.32 21.00
CA LYS A 15 -2.09 13.58 19.77
C LYS A 15 -3.12 12.49 20.08
N GLY A 16 -4.28 12.54 19.45
CA GLY A 16 -5.27 11.47 19.59
C GLY A 16 -4.79 10.20 18.88
N PHE A 17 -5.29 9.05 19.30
CA PHE A 17 -4.93 7.70 18.83
C PHE A 17 -4.91 7.54 17.30
N ILE A 18 -5.77 8.27 16.58
CA ILE A 18 -5.91 8.20 15.11
C ILE A 18 -5.13 9.32 14.38
N SER A 19 -4.32 10.10 15.09
CA SER A 19 -3.58 11.23 14.52
C SER A 19 -2.66 10.80 13.38
N GLY A 20 -2.81 11.45 12.22
CA GLY A 20 -2.04 11.16 11.01
C GLY A 20 -2.60 10.01 10.14
N ARG A 21 -3.44 9.15 10.70
CA ARG A 21 -4.01 7.97 9.99
C ARG A 21 -5.35 8.26 9.32
N LEU A 22 -6.18 9.14 9.90
CA LEU A 22 -7.48 9.49 9.33
C LEU A 22 -7.35 10.44 8.15
N ARG A 23 -7.70 9.98 6.96
CA ARG A 23 -7.63 10.76 5.71
C ARG A 23 -9.02 11.14 5.20
N CYS A 24 -9.12 12.33 4.65
CA CYS A 24 -10.35 12.83 4.06
C CYS A 24 -10.62 12.17 2.70
N LYS A 25 -11.74 11.44 2.56
CA LYS A 25 -12.15 10.81 1.31
C LYS A 25 -12.34 11.81 0.16
N LYS A 26 -12.69 13.08 0.46
CA LYS A 26 -12.94 14.11 -0.56
C LYS A 26 -11.66 14.73 -1.12
N CYS A 27 -10.61 14.92 -0.30
CA CYS A 27 -9.42 15.66 -0.71
C CYS A 27 -8.09 14.99 -0.34
N GLY A 28 -8.09 13.81 0.27
CA GLY A 28 -6.90 13.05 0.66
C GLY A 28 -6.14 13.59 1.89
N TRP A 29 -6.46 14.81 2.35
CA TRP A 29 -5.74 15.41 3.46
C TRP A 29 -6.10 14.78 4.79
N VAL A 30 -5.15 14.83 5.76
CA VAL A 30 -5.35 14.28 7.10
C VAL A 30 -6.36 15.08 7.90
N TYR A 31 -7.12 14.40 8.74
CA TYR A 31 -7.93 15.03 9.78
C TYR A 31 -7.04 15.43 10.95
N LYS A 32 -7.41 16.55 11.58
CA LYS A 32 -6.77 17.06 12.80
C LYS A 32 -7.76 17.07 13.94
N ARG A 33 -7.30 16.63 15.11
CA ARG A 33 -8.08 16.69 16.35
C ARG A 33 -8.22 18.13 16.81
N ARG A 34 -9.42 18.50 17.20
CA ARG A 34 -9.79 19.79 17.77
C ARG A 34 -10.73 19.59 18.93
N GLN A 35 -10.98 20.65 19.69
CA GLN A 35 -11.92 20.64 20.82
C GLN A 35 -12.95 21.75 20.62
N LYS A 36 -14.22 21.45 20.83
CA LYS A 36 -15.30 22.43 20.86
C LYS A 36 -15.22 23.28 22.12
N LYS A 37 -15.91 24.41 22.17
CA LYS A 37 -15.95 25.28 23.36
C LYS A 37 -16.42 24.58 24.63
N ASN A 38 -17.26 23.57 24.49
CA ASN A 38 -17.76 22.73 25.59
C ASN A 38 -16.83 21.59 25.99
N GLY A 39 -15.59 21.55 25.46
CA GLY A 39 -14.61 20.50 25.75
C GLY A 39 -14.72 19.23 24.89
N THR A 40 -15.74 19.07 24.05
CA THR A 40 -15.95 17.87 23.25
C THR A 40 -14.89 17.75 22.16
N PRO A 41 -14.11 16.63 22.09
CA PRO A 41 -13.12 16.41 21.07
C PRO A 41 -13.78 16.03 19.74
N TYR A 42 -13.29 16.58 18.65
CA TYR A 42 -13.75 16.27 17.29
C TYR A 42 -12.59 16.35 16.30
N TRP A 43 -12.82 15.77 15.13
CA TRP A 43 -11.85 15.74 14.05
C TRP A 43 -12.36 16.51 12.85
N THR A 44 -11.51 17.33 12.25
CA THR A 44 -11.84 18.10 11.05
C THR A 44 -10.75 17.97 10.01
N CYS A 45 -11.13 17.96 8.74
CA CYS A 45 -10.16 17.93 7.64
C CYS A 45 -9.26 19.17 7.71
N SER A 46 -7.95 18.96 7.65
CA SER A 46 -6.98 20.05 7.75
C SER A 46 -7.06 21.03 6.57
N ARG A 47 -7.56 20.59 5.40
CA ARG A 47 -7.79 21.46 4.26
C ARG A 47 -9.03 22.34 4.45
N LYS A 48 -10.13 21.80 4.98
CA LYS A 48 -11.32 22.57 5.35
C LYS A 48 -10.99 23.70 6.32
N GLY A 49 -10.09 23.47 7.27
CA GLY A 49 -9.66 24.47 8.24
C GLY A 49 -8.79 25.62 7.66
N ARG A 50 -8.31 25.46 6.42
CA ARG A 50 -7.53 26.51 5.70
C ARG A 50 -8.38 27.19 4.65
N ASP A 51 -9.22 26.44 3.96
CA ASP A 51 -10.06 26.90 2.87
C ASP A 51 -11.34 26.06 2.85
N SER A 52 -12.43 26.67 3.34
CA SER A 52 -13.72 26.02 3.44
C SER A 52 -14.40 25.77 2.10
N GLU A 53 -14.01 26.51 1.05
CA GLU A 53 -14.57 26.36 -0.29
C GLU A 53 -14.01 25.12 -0.99
N VAL A 54 -12.79 24.72 -0.64
CA VAL A 54 -12.08 23.60 -1.28
C VAL A 54 -12.49 22.24 -0.73
N CYS A 55 -12.93 22.15 0.53
CA CYS A 55 -13.31 20.87 1.13
C CYS A 55 -14.48 21.00 2.11
N HIS A 56 -15.60 20.40 1.77
CA HIS A 56 -16.82 20.35 2.60
C HIS A 56 -16.95 19.03 3.38
N ALA A 57 -15.82 18.40 3.79
CA ALA A 57 -15.87 17.19 4.58
C ALA A 57 -16.54 17.43 5.94
N PRO A 58 -17.35 16.49 6.45
CA PRO A 58 -18.01 16.63 7.76
C PRO A 58 -16.96 16.63 8.88
N GLU A 59 -17.35 17.21 10.00
CA GLU A 59 -16.65 17.00 11.27
C GLU A 59 -17.09 15.65 11.84
N LEU A 60 -16.15 14.95 12.47
CA LEU A 60 -16.40 13.66 13.08
C LEU A 60 -16.15 13.78 14.58
N LEU A 61 -17.06 13.31 15.39
CA LEU A 61 -16.85 13.25 16.83
C LEU A 61 -15.86 12.13 17.18
N ASP A 62 -15.03 12.37 18.18
CA ASP A 62 -14.07 11.36 18.65
C ASP A 62 -14.80 10.09 19.11
N SER A 63 -15.94 10.24 19.77
CA SER A 63 -16.81 9.14 20.20
C SER A 63 -17.39 8.33 19.04
N GLU A 64 -17.74 8.97 17.93
CA GLU A 64 -18.27 8.28 16.75
C GLU A 64 -17.21 7.39 16.11
N ILE A 65 -15.96 7.89 16.05
CA ILE A 65 -14.83 7.12 15.52
C ILE A 65 -14.53 5.91 16.41
N ARG A 66 -14.52 6.11 17.74
CA ARG A 66 -14.34 5.03 18.72
C ARG A 66 -15.42 3.95 18.57
N THR A 67 -16.67 4.36 18.51
CA THR A 67 -17.80 3.43 18.30
C THR A 67 -17.70 2.70 16.96
N ALA A 68 -17.31 3.39 15.91
CA ALA A 68 -17.13 2.78 14.58
C ALA A 68 -16.03 1.72 14.59
N PHE A 69 -14.91 1.98 15.26
CA PHE A 69 -13.84 0.99 15.40
C PHE A 69 -14.30 -0.26 16.15
N VAL A 70 -14.96 -0.10 17.30
CA VAL A 70 -15.51 -1.21 18.10
C VAL A 70 -16.43 -2.09 17.25
N LYS A 71 -17.35 -1.48 16.50
CA LYS A 71 -18.24 -2.22 15.61
C LYS A 71 -17.49 -2.95 14.50
N MET A 72 -16.55 -2.25 13.84
CA MET A 72 -15.74 -2.82 12.78
C MET A 72 -14.92 -4.02 13.30
N PHE A 73 -14.26 -3.87 14.46
CA PHE A 73 -13.47 -4.92 15.07
C PHE A 73 -14.31 -6.14 15.40
N ASN A 74 -15.47 -5.94 16.02
CA ASN A 74 -16.35 -7.06 16.39
C ASN A 74 -16.89 -7.80 15.16
N ILE A 75 -17.19 -7.08 14.07
CA ILE A 75 -17.58 -7.70 12.78
C ILE A 75 -16.40 -8.50 12.22
N LEU A 76 -15.18 -7.94 12.23
CA LEU A 76 -13.98 -8.62 11.76
C LEU A 76 -13.72 -9.90 12.57
N LYS A 77 -13.82 -9.82 13.91
CA LYS A 77 -13.64 -10.97 14.78
C LYS A 77 -14.68 -12.07 14.55
N GLN A 78 -15.93 -11.72 14.39
CA GLN A 78 -17.01 -12.68 14.11
C GLN A 78 -16.88 -13.38 12.76
N ASN A 79 -16.26 -12.71 11.79
CA ASN A 79 -16.10 -13.21 10.42
C ASN A 79 -14.64 -13.50 10.05
N GLU A 80 -13.74 -13.64 11.05
CA GLU A 80 -12.32 -13.83 10.85
C GLU A 80 -12.01 -15.01 9.91
N HIS A 81 -12.70 -16.11 10.09
CA HIS A 81 -12.53 -17.33 9.30
C HIS A 81 -12.82 -17.13 7.80
N ILE A 82 -13.77 -16.26 7.46
CA ILE A 82 -14.10 -15.94 6.06
C ILE A 82 -13.19 -14.84 5.53
N LEU A 83 -12.96 -13.77 6.32
CA LEU A 83 -12.27 -12.56 5.84
C LEU A 83 -10.75 -12.72 5.86
N ILE A 84 -10.19 -13.38 6.87
CA ILE A 84 -8.74 -13.48 7.02
C ILE A 84 -8.24 -14.88 6.67
N ALA A 85 -8.77 -15.92 7.31
CA ALA A 85 -8.26 -17.28 7.14
C ALA A 85 -8.41 -17.78 5.69
N GLU A 86 -9.56 -17.54 5.06
CA GLU A 86 -9.79 -17.93 3.67
C GLU A 86 -8.90 -17.10 2.70
N THR A 87 -8.72 -15.80 2.96
CA THR A 87 -7.81 -14.96 2.17
C THR A 87 -6.37 -15.47 2.24
N ILE A 88 -5.87 -15.83 3.44
CA ILE A 88 -4.55 -16.44 3.61
C ILE A 88 -4.45 -17.74 2.81
N ALA A 89 -5.45 -18.61 2.90
CA ALA A 89 -5.46 -19.88 2.18
C ALA A 89 -5.42 -19.69 0.64
N GLN A 90 -6.19 -18.74 0.12
CA GLN A 90 -6.19 -18.39 -1.30
C GLN A 90 -4.84 -17.83 -1.76
N LEU A 91 -4.24 -16.91 -0.99
CA LEU A 91 -2.91 -16.37 -1.30
C LEU A 91 -1.84 -17.46 -1.27
N GLN A 92 -1.89 -18.37 -0.31
CA GLN A 92 -0.97 -19.51 -0.25
C GLN A 92 -1.13 -20.48 -1.43
N ALA A 93 -2.37 -20.77 -1.85
CA ALA A 93 -2.63 -21.59 -3.01
C ALA A 93 -2.12 -20.93 -4.31
N LEU A 94 -2.27 -19.62 -4.44
CA LEU A 94 -1.69 -18.86 -5.55
C LEU A 94 -0.15 -18.92 -5.52
N LYS A 95 0.46 -18.72 -4.36
CA LYS A 95 1.92 -18.82 -4.17
C LYS A 95 2.46 -20.19 -4.55
N THR A 96 1.78 -21.27 -4.16
CA THR A 96 2.19 -22.64 -4.50
C THR A 96 2.16 -22.87 -6.02
N LYS A 97 1.16 -22.31 -6.72
CA LYS A 97 1.08 -22.39 -8.19
C LYS A 97 2.19 -21.60 -8.88
N ILE A 98 2.61 -20.48 -8.31
CA ILE A 98 3.69 -19.64 -8.83
C ILE A 98 5.05 -20.29 -8.53
N ASN A 99 5.27 -20.84 -7.32
CA ASN A 99 6.52 -21.47 -6.89
C ASN A 99 6.85 -22.81 -7.61
N SER A 100 5.86 -23.47 -8.21
CA SER A 100 6.17 -24.53 -9.18
C SER A 100 6.93 -24.02 -10.41
N GLY A 101 7.15 -22.70 -10.52
CA GLY A 101 7.90 -22.01 -11.55
C GLY A 101 9.26 -21.45 -11.14
N ASN A 102 9.84 -21.79 -9.96
CA ASN A 102 11.13 -21.20 -9.51
C ASN A 102 12.36 -21.57 -10.40
N ASN A 103 12.28 -22.61 -11.22
CA ASN A 103 13.22 -22.79 -12.34
C ASN A 103 13.06 -21.69 -13.41
N ALA A 104 11.90 -21.01 -13.45
CA ALA A 104 11.58 -20.03 -14.48
C ALA A 104 12.45 -18.75 -14.44
N ILE A 105 12.93 -18.33 -13.28
CA ILE A 105 13.82 -17.14 -13.19
C ILE A 105 15.19 -17.48 -13.77
N ALA A 106 15.76 -18.63 -13.44
CA ALA A 106 17.03 -19.08 -13.98
C ALA A 106 16.95 -19.27 -15.51
N GLU A 107 15.89 -19.89 -16.01
CA GLU A 107 15.63 -20.04 -17.45
C GLU A 107 15.50 -18.68 -18.15
N ILE A 108 14.78 -17.71 -17.53
CA ILE A 108 14.65 -16.36 -18.06
C ILE A 108 16.02 -15.65 -18.08
N ASP A 109 16.84 -15.79 -17.04
CA ASP A 109 18.15 -15.16 -16.97
C ASP A 109 19.11 -15.74 -18.03
N GLU A 110 19.07 -17.06 -18.29
CA GLU A 110 19.82 -17.69 -19.37
C GLU A 110 19.35 -17.19 -20.76
N GLU A 111 18.04 -17.10 -20.96
CA GLU A 111 17.49 -16.61 -22.23
C GLU A 111 17.82 -15.13 -22.45
N LEU A 112 17.75 -14.28 -21.41
CA LEU A 112 18.18 -12.87 -21.46
C LEU A 112 19.66 -12.74 -21.82
N MET A 113 20.51 -13.58 -21.26
CA MET A 113 21.95 -13.59 -21.57
C MET A 113 22.20 -13.99 -23.04
N ALA A 114 21.50 -15.00 -23.52
CA ALA A 114 21.61 -15.45 -24.92
C ALA A 114 21.12 -14.37 -25.91
N LEU A 115 20.00 -13.70 -25.61
CA LEU A 115 19.47 -12.62 -26.45
C LEU A 115 20.37 -11.38 -26.43
N SER A 116 20.94 -11.03 -25.27
CA SER A 116 21.89 -9.92 -25.16
C SER A 116 23.17 -10.18 -25.97
N LYS A 117 23.67 -11.42 -25.94
CA LYS A 117 24.81 -11.82 -26.76
C LYS A 117 24.52 -11.72 -28.26
N LYS A 118 23.33 -12.15 -28.70
CA LYS A 118 22.89 -12.00 -30.09
C LYS A 118 22.82 -10.53 -30.51
N ASN A 119 22.28 -9.68 -29.63
CA ASN A 119 22.19 -8.24 -29.90
C ASN A 119 23.58 -7.59 -30.08
N ALA A 120 24.54 -7.97 -29.21
CA ALA A 120 25.94 -7.54 -29.34
C ALA A 120 26.56 -8.00 -30.66
N THR A 121 26.31 -9.26 -31.08
CA THR A 121 26.81 -9.78 -32.37
C THR A 121 26.25 -9.00 -33.55
N TYR A 122 24.97 -8.65 -33.55
CA TYR A 122 24.42 -7.81 -34.63
C TYR A 122 25.06 -6.42 -34.66
N SER A 123 25.34 -5.84 -33.50
CA SER A 123 26.05 -4.56 -33.41
C SER A 123 27.48 -4.64 -33.99
N GLU A 124 28.20 -5.72 -33.73
CA GLU A 124 29.54 -5.98 -34.29
C GLU A 124 29.48 -6.14 -35.81
N LEU A 125 28.52 -6.91 -36.33
CA LEU A 125 28.36 -7.13 -37.77
C LEU A 125 28.03 -5.84 -38.51
N LEU A 126 27.24 -4.95 -37.91
CA LEU A 126 26.96 -3.62 -38.45
C LEU A 126 28.23 -2.77 -38.48
N LEU A 127 29.03 -2.76 -37.39
CA LEU A 127 30.31 -2.02 -37.33
C LEU A 127 31.33 -2.51 -38.36
N GLN A 128 31.32 -3.82 -38.65
CA GLN A 128 32.16 -4.42 -39.66
C GLN A 128 31.66 -4.23 -41.10
N GLY A 129 30.50 -3.63 -41.27
CA GLY A 129 29.85 -3.42 -42.60
C GLY A 129 29.35 -4.72 -43.23
N VAL A 130 29.19 -5.81 -42.47
CA VAL A 130 28.69 -7.10 -42.96
C VAL A 130 27.18 -7.06 -43.20
N ILE A 131 26.45 -6.30 -42.38
CA ILE A 131 25.02 -6.07 -42.53
C ILE A 131 24.73 -4.57 -42.68
N ASP A 132 23.67 -4.24 -43.39
CA ASP A 132 23.19 -2.86 -43.50
C ASP A 132 22.33 -2.47 -42.27
N TYR A 133 22.09 -1.16 -42.14
CA TYR A 133 21.31 -0.60 -41.04
C TYR A 133 19.86 -1.10 -41.02
N THR A 134 19.25 -1.34 -42.18
CA THR A 134 17.87 -1.81 -42.28
C THR A 134 17.71 -3.20 -41.70
N LEU A 135 18.60 -4.10 -42.08
CA LEU A 135 18.64 -5.46 -41.56
C LEU A 135 18.97 -5.47 -40.05
N PHE A 136 19.90 -4.65 -39.60
CA PHE A 136 20.21 -4.47 -38.20
C PHE A 136 18.97 -4.09 -37.38
N VAL A 137 18.22 -3.05 -37.81
CA VAL A 137 17.00 -2.60 -37.12
C VAL A 137 15.96 -3.72 -37.06
N GLN A 138 15.69 -4.38 -38.20
CA GLN A 138 14.71 -5.47 -38.24
C GLN A 138 15.05 -6.61 -37.28
N GLN A 139 16.32 -7.00 -37.18
CA GLN A 139 16.74 -8.11 -36.30
C GLN A 139 16.77 -7.67 -34.82
N THR A 140 17.21 -6.45 -34.55
CA THR A 140 17.32 -5.98 -33.16
C THR A 140 15.99 -5.57 -32.54
N ASP A 141 15.01 -5.08 -33.30
CA ASP A 141 13.69 -4.73 -32.78
C ASP A 141 12.96 -5.95 -32.21
N ALA A 142 12.95 -7.07 -32.92
CA ALA A 142 12.34 -8.30 -32.45
C ALA A 142 13.06 -8.85 -31.19
N LEU A 143 14.39 -8.73 -31.12
CA LEU A 143 15.17 -9.12 -29.94
C LEU A 143 14.88 -8.22 -28.74
N ASN A 144 14.84 -6.91 -28.97
CA ASN A 144 14.56 -5.93 -27.92
C ASN A 144 13.16 -6.11 -27.33
N GLN A 145 12.16 -6.42 -28.16
CA GLN A 145 10.81 -6.73 -27.67
C GLN A 145 10.82 -7.98 -26.78
N LYS A 146 11.48 -9.06 -27.20
CA LYS A 146 11.62 -10.27 -26.38
C LYS A 146 12.34 -10.01 -25.04
N ILE A 147 13.42 -9.22 -25.08
CA ILE A 147 14.16 -8.82 -23.87
C ILE A 147 13.25 -8.03 -22.93
N TYR A 148 12.45 -7.12 -23.45
CA TYR A 148 11.49 -6.37 -22.64
C TYR A 148 10.44 -7.27 -21.98
N ASP A 149 9.85 -8.19 -22.73
CA ASP A 149 8.82 -9.12 -22.24
C ASP A 149 9.39 -10.05 -21.15
N LEU A 150 10.59 -10.58 -21.36
CA LEU A 150 11.29 -11.42 -20.38
C LEU A 150 11.66 -10.66 -19.10
N ARG A 151 12.14 -9.41 -19.22
CA ARG A 151 12.42 -8.56 -18.06
C ARG A 151 11.15 -8.25 -17.27
N THR A 152 10.05 -7.98 -17.96
CA THR A 152 8.75 -7.73 -17.32
C THR A 152 8.26 -8.99 -16.59
N ARG A 153 8.41 -10.16 -17.20
CA ARG A 153 8.07 -11.45 -16.57
C ARG A 153 8.96 -11.73 -15.35
N ARG A 154 10.27 -11.48 -15.45
CA ARG A 154 11.22 -11.61 -14.34
C ARG A 154 10.86 -10.74 -13.14
N ILE A 155 10.52 -9.46 -13.38
CA ILE A 155 10.10 -8.52 -12.33
C ILE A 155 8.83 -9.03 -11.62
N LYS A 156 7.85 -9.57 -12.35
CA LYS A 156 6.64 -10.15 -11.76
C LYS A 156 6.97 -11.33 -10.85
N LEU A 157 7.90 -12.19 -11.25
CA LEU A 157 8.33 -13.35 -10.45
C LEU A 157 9.14 -12.95 -9.20
N ILE A 158 9.92 -11.86 -9.26
CA ILE A 158 10.72 -11.36 -8.13
C ILE A 158 9.83 -10.66 -7.08
N ASN A 159 8.74 -10.01 -7.47
CA ASN A 159 7.83 -9.35 -6.54
C ASN A 159 7.06 -10.32 -5.62
N GLU A 160 7.31 -11.63 -5.73
CA GLU A 160 6.76 -12.68 -4.86
C GLU A 160 7.17 -12.52 -3.38
N ASP A 161 8.28 -11.84 -3.08
CA ASP A 161 8.70 -11.52 -1.71
C ASP A 161 7.72 -10.53 -1.01
N GLU A 162 7.07 -9.65 -1.77
CA GLU A 162 6.04 -8.75 -1.24
C GLU A 162 4.78 -9.53 -0.83
N ASP A 163 4.43 -10.58 -1.57
CA ASP A 163 3.29 -11.45 -1.26
C ASP A 163 3.53 -12.26 0.03
N GLU A 164 4.76 -12.69 0.30
CA GLU A 164 5.11 -13.38 1.55
C GLU A 164 4.96 -12.48 2.76
N LYS A 165 5.43 -11.25 2.64
CA LYS A 165 5.27 -10.22 3.67
C LYS A 165 3.79 -9.92 3.94
N CYS A 166 2.98 -9.84 2.88
CA CYS A 166 1.54 -9.64 3.00
C CYS A 166 0.85 -10.81 3.74
N ILE A 167 1.21 -12.05 3.41
CA ILE A 167 0.68 -13.24 4.09
C ILE A 167 1.06 -13.23 5.58
N GLU A 168 2.30 -12.88 5.93
CA GLU A 168 2.71 -12.83 7.33
C GLU A 168 2.02 -11.69 8.10
N GLN A 169 1.81 -10.54 7.47
CA GLN A 169 1.01 -9.46 8.05
C GLN A 169 -0.43 -9.91 8.31
N LEU A 170 -1.06 -10.62 7.37
CA LEU A 170 -2.40 -11.18 7.57
C LEU A 170 -2.45 -12.22 8.70
N ARG A 171 -1.43 -13.05 8.84
CA ARG A 171 -1.30 -14.01 9.97
C ARG A 171 -1.16 -13.29 11.31
N GLU A 172 -0.37 -12.22 11.36
CA GLU A 172 -0.23 -11.42 12.57
C GLU A 172 -1.55 -10.73 12.94
N LEU A 173 -2.27 -10.19 11.95
CA LEU A 173 -3.61 -9.66 12.13
C LEU A 173 -4.56 -10.74 12.67
N GLN A 174 -4.55 -11.94 12.08
CA GLN A 174 -5.35 -13.08 12.51
C GLN A 174 -5.07 -13.46 13.97
N ARG A 175 -3.79 -13.58 14.36
CA ARG A 175 -3.38 -13.87 15.76
C ARG A 175 -3.89 -12.79 16.70
N THR A 176 -3.77 -11.51 16.30
CA THR A 176 -4.21 -10.37 17.10
C THR A 176 -5.72 -10.35 17.28
N VAL A 177 -6.48 -10.59 16.23
CA VAL A 177 -7.94 -10.66 16.27
C VAL A 177 -8.43 -11.86 17.09
N ASN A 178 -7.76 -13.02 16.97
CA ASN A 178 -8.15 -14.23 17.72
C ASN A 178 -7.82 -14.14 19.20
N ALA A 179 -6.72 -13.49 19.56
CA ALA A 179 -6.30 -13.32 20.96
C ALA A 179 -7.17 -12.30 21.73
N ALA A 180 -7.77 -11.33 21.05
CA ALA A 180 -8.62 -10.32 21.68
C ALA A 180 -10.05 -10.85 21.87
N GLU A 181 -10.76 -10.35 22.88
CA GLU A 181 -12.20 -10.56 23.04
C GLU A 181 -13.02 -9.55 22.23
N CYS A 182 -14.35 -9.75 22.17
CA CYS A 182 -15.23 -8.74 21.58
C CYS A 182 -15.17 -7.46 22.41
N LEU A 183 -15.00 -6.34 21.74
CA LEU A 183 -14.85 -5.05 22.40
C LEU A 183 -16.21 -4.46 22.77
N THR A 184 -16.31 -3.97 23.99
CA THR A 184 -17.40 -3.10 24.46
C THR A 184 -17.02 -1.63 24.35
N GLU A 185 -15.73 -1.35 24.52
CA GLU A 185 -15.14 -0.01 24.45
C GLU A 185 -13.89 -0.01 23.57
N MET A 186 -13.45 1.19 23.17
CA MET A 186 -12.25 1.35 22.36
C MET A 186 -10.98 1.01 23.13
N ASP A 187 -10.25 0.04 22.65
CA ASP A 187 -8.88 -0.29 23.08
C ASP A 187 -7.89 0.37 22.11
N GLU A 188 -7.18 1.40 22.59
CA GLU A 188 -6.23 2.17 21.77
C GLU A 188 -4.96 1.35 21.45
N ALA A 189 -4.51 0.48 22.36
CA ALA A 189 -3.35 -0.38 22.13
C ALA A 189 -3.64 -1.44 21.07
N LEU A 190 -4.83 -2.02 21.09
CA LEU A 190 -5.28 -2.96 20.07
C LEU A 190 -5.46 -2.25 18.72
N PHE A 191 -6.00 -1.03 18.72
CA PHE A 191 -6.10 -0.22 17.50
C PHE A 191 -4.74 0.04 16.87
N GLU A 192 -3.75 0.48 17.67
CA GLU A 192 -2.40 0.74 17.17
C GLU A 192 -1.77 -0.52 16.58
N LYS A 193 -1.89 -1.65 17.26
CA LYS A 193 -1.37 -2.93 16.79
C LYS A 193 -1.98 -3.36 15.46
N ILE A 194 -3.31 -3.23 15.30
CA ILE A 194 -3.99 -3.56 14.04
C ILE A 194 -3.61 -2.57 12.94
N ALA A 195 -3.58 -1.28 13.24
CA ALA A 195 -3.29 -0.23 12.27
C ALA A 195 -1.82 -0.20 11.79
N ASP A 196 -0.90 -0.80 12.53
CA ASP A 196 0.51 -0.94 12.13
C ASP A 196 0.76 -2.24 11.35
N THR A 197 -0.15 -3.21 11.44
CA THR A 197 -0.07 -4.49 10.71
C THR A 197 -0.60 -4.38 9.29
N VAL A 198 -1.48 -3.41 9.00
CA VAL A 198 -2.15 -3.16 7.72
C VAL A 198 -1.65 -1.86 7.09
#